data_86e9b4314ec6c5d96f943f3ba70cadb9
#
_entry.id   86e9b4314ec6c5d96f943f3ba70cadb9
#
_cell.length_a   1.000
_cell.length_b   1.000
_cell.length_c   1.000
_cell.angle_alpha   90.00
_cell.angle_beta   90.00
_cell.angle_gamma   90.00
#
_symmetry.space_group_name_H-M   'P 1'
#
loop_
_entity.id
_entity.type
_entity.pdbx_description
1 polymer ?
#
loop_
_entity_poly.entity_id
_entity_poly.type
_entity_poly.pdbx_seq_one_letter_code
_entity_poly.pdbx_strand_id
1 'polypeptide(L)'
;MSKSIEAIDLNVYYGSFLAVEGVNISIAPRSVTAFIGPSGCGKTTFLRTINRMHEVLPGARAEGRLLMDGEDIYAPGVDPVTVRTQVGMVFQRPNPFPTMSIRDNILAGHKLNGKRMSKSEADGIVEKSLRGSNLWNEVKDRLDKPGSGLSGGQQQRLCIARSIAVEPNVILMDEPCSALDPISTLAIEDLINELKNEYTVIIVTHNMQQAARVADKTAFFNIAGTGKPGKLIEYDETSVIFNNPGNKQTEDYVSGRFG
;
A
#
# COMPACT_ATOMS: atom_id res chain seq x y z
N MET A 1 -6.63 8.10 13.00
CA MET A 1 -6.12 9.36 12.40
C MET A 1 -4.96 9.00 11.49
N SER A 2 -4.88 9.60 10.29
CA SER A 2 -3.76 9.34 9.37
C SER A 2 -2.42 9.78 9.99
N LYS A 3 -1.34 9.08 9.64
CA LYS A 3 0.01 9.36 10.16
C LYS A 3 0.99 9.64 9.03
N SER A 4 1.98 10.49 9.30
CA SER A 4 3.13 10.68 8.40
C SER A 4 4.07 9.47 8.42
N ILE A 5 4.82 9.29 7.34
CA ILE A 5 5.90 8.30 7.26
C ILE A 5 7.19 9.02 6.87
N GLU A 6 8.25 8.77 7.61
CA GLU A 6 9.56 9.31 7.30
C GLU A 6 10.63 8.21 7.35
N ALA A 7 11.35 8.02 6.25
CA ALA A 7 12.52 7.17 6.22
C ALA A 7 13.79 8.02 6.21
N ILE A 8 14.76 7.66 7.04
CA ILE A 8 16.03 8.34 7.19
C ILE A 8 17.14 7.32 7.02
N ASP A 9 17.88 7.46 5.91
CA ASP A 9 19.00 6.60 5.51
C ASP A 9 18.65 5.09 5.60
N LEU A 10 17.45 4.75 5.12
CA LEU A 10 16.92 3.40 5.25
C LEU A 10 17.54 2.46 4.22
N ASN A 11 18.17 1.39 4.73
CA ASN A 11 18.75 0.31 3.96
C ASN A 11 17.97 -0.99 4.23
N VAL A 12 17.72 -1.79 3.19
CA VAL A 12 16.97 -3.05 3.33
C VAL A 12 17.80 -4.21 2.78
N TYR A 13 17.93 -5.26 3.58
CA TYR A 13 18.72 -6.44 3.27
C TYR A 13 17.88 -7.71 3.25
N TYR A 14 18.26 -8.63 2.38
CA TYR A 14 17.88 -10.04 2.41
C TYR A 14 19.13 -10.90 2.56
N GLY A 15 19.38 -11.40 3.75
CA GLY A 15 20.66 -12.03 4.10
C GLY A 15 21.82 -11.02 3.98
N SER A 16 22.79 -11.30 3.12
CA SER A 16 23.91 -10.40 2.81
C SER A 16 23.61 -9.42 1.65
N PHE A 17 22.53 -9.64 0.90
CA PHE A 17 22.20 -8.81 -0.26
C PHE A 17 21.53 -7.52 0.18
N LEU A 18 22.13 -6.36 -0.17
CA LEU A 18 21.53 -5.04 -0.01
C LEU A 18 20.55 -4.83 -1.16
N ALA A 19 19.27 -4.86 -0.86
CA ALA A 19 18.19 -4.76 -1.86
C ALA A 19 17.76 -3.33 -2.13
N VAL A 20 17.78 -2.47 -1.10
CA VAL A 20 17.46 -1.04 -1.20
C VAL A 20 18.46 -0.26 -0.36
N GLU A 21 19.00 0.84 -0.90
CA GLU A 21 20.09 1.61 -0.31
C GLU A 21 19.69 3.06 -0.06
N GLY A 22 19.89 3.54 1.18
CA GLY A 22 19.95 4.93 1.55
C GLY A 22 18.68 5.75 1.26
N VAL A 23 17.49 5.17 1.50
CA VAL A 23 16.24 5.87 1.20
C VAL A 23 15.98 6.96 2.24
N ASN A 24 15.83 8.20 1.75
CA ASN A 24 15.40 9.36 2.50
C ASN A 24 14.12 9.91 1.88
N ILE A 25 12.98 9.82 2.59
CA ILE A 25 11.67 10.26 2.09
C ILE A 25 10.78 10.70 3.25
N SER A 26 9.98 11.74 3.03
CA SER A 26 8.97 12.20 3.99
C SER A 26 7.61 12.26 3.31
N ILE A 27 6.67 11.42 3.76
CA ILE A 27 5.33 11.26 3.23
C ILE A 27 4.35 11.92 4.20
N ALA A 28 3.63 12.92 3.70
CA ALA A 28 2.66 13.67 4.50
C ALA A 28 1.41 12.82 4.84
N PRO A 29 0.75 13.06 5.97
CA PRO A 29 -0.53 12.43 6.27
C PRO A 29 -1.61 12.91 5.30
N ARG A 30 -2.63 12.08 5.05
CA ARG A 30 -3.76 12.36 4.13
C ARG A 30 -3.31 12.75 2.73
N SER A 31 -2.38 12.01 2.18
CA SER A 31 -1.88 12.16 0.83
C SER A 31 -1.74 10.81 0.15
N VAL A 32 -1.67 10.83 -1.17
CA VAL A 32 -1.30 9.67 -1.97
C VAL A 32 0.12 9.85 -2.47
N THR A 33 1.01 8.93 -2.14
CA THR A 33 2.37 8.86 -2.70
C THR A 33 2.50 7.63 -3.60
N ALA A 34 2.88 7.82 -4.85
CA ALA A 34 3.17 6.73 -5.77
C ALA A 34 4.67 6.41 -5.81
N PHE A 35 5.01 5.12 -5.76
CA PHE A 35 6.35 4.61 -6.04
C PHE A 35 6.37 4.03 -7.45
N ILE A 36 7.13 4.64 -8.34
CA ILE A 36 7.32 4.22 -9.74
C ILE A 36 8.77 3.80 -10.00
N GLY A 37 9.00 3.09 -11.09
CA GLY A 37 10.34 2.64 -11.51
C GLY A 37 10.31 1.24 -12.12
N PRO A 38 11.42 0.79 -12.72
CA PRO A 38 11.51 -0.51 -13.37
C PRO A 38 11.29 -1.68 -12.39
N SER A 39 10.98 -2.85 -12.96
CA SER A 39 10.84 -4.07 -12.17
C SER A 39 12.17 -4.41 -11.46
N GLY A 40 12.09 -4.85 -10.21
CA GLY A 40 13.26 -5.24 -9.42
C GLY A 40 14.04 -4.08 -8.78
N CYS A 41 13.65 -2.82 -8.95
CA CYS A 41 14.34 -1.67 -8.33
C CYS A 41 14.01 -1.46 -6.84
N GLY A 42 13.32 -2.38 -6.18
CA GLY A 42 13.13 -2.35 -4.72
C GLY A 42 11.87 -1.65 -4.21
N LYS A 43 10.93 -1.17 -5.05
CA LYS A 43 9.69 -0.48 -4.63
C LYS A 43 8.87 -1.28 -3.62
N THR A 44 8.51 -2.51 -3.99
CA THR A 44 7.75 -3.42 -3.10
C THR A 44 8.56 -3.80 -1.86
N THR A 45 9.87 -3.93 -1.98
CA THR A 45 10.77 -4.16 -0.84
C THR A 45 10.68 -3.01 0.16
N PHE A 46 10.84 -1.77 -0.30
CA PHE A 46 10.70 -0.59 0.54
C PHE A 46 9.28 -0.45 1.08
N LEU A 47 8.24 -0.64 0.26
CA LEU A 47 6.84 -0.60 0.70
C LEU A 47 6.61 -1.53 1.90
N ARG A 48 7.14 -2.75 1.86
CA ARG A 48 6.98 -3.77 2.91
C ARG A 48 7.77 -3.49 4.17
N THR A 49 8.70 -2.53 4.19
CA THR A 49 9.33 -2.10 5.43
C THR A 49 8.40 -1.27 6.29
N ILE A 50 7.47 -0.52 5.68
CA ILE A 50 6.55 0.37 6.39
C ILE A 50 5.59 -0.39 7.32
N ASN A 51 5.25 -1.65 6.98
CA ASN A 51 4.46 -2.53 7.83
C ASN A 51 5.27 -3.70 8.41
N ARG A 52 6.59 -3.67 8.28
CA ARG A 52 7.51 -4.72 8.75
C ARG A 52 7.23 -6.11 8.16
N MET A 53 6.55 -6.18 6.99
CA MET A 53 6.27 -7.48 6.34
C MET A 53 7.51 -8.10 5.69
N HIS A 54 8.55 -7.34 5.36
CA HIS A 54 9.81 -7.91 4.85
C HIS A 54 10.44 -8.88 5.86
N GLU A 55 10.25 -8.66 7.17
CA GLU A 55 10.78 -9.50 8.26
C GLU A 55 10.18 -10.93 8.29
N VAL A 56 9.10 -11.19 7.55
CA VAL A 56 8.56 -12.56 7.39
C VAL A 56 9.52 -13.45 6.61
N LEU A 57 10.41 -12.85 5.81
CA LEU A 57 11.46 -13.58 5.09
C LEU A 57 12.68 -13.79 5.99
N PRO A 58 13.16 -15.02 6.16
CA PRO A 58 14.34 -15.30 6.99
C PRO A 58 15.56 -14.48 6.54
N GLY A 59 16.22 -13.83 7.49
CA GLY A 59 17.39 -12.99 7.23
C GLY A 59 17.10 -11.63 6.62
N ALA A 60 15.85 -11.25 6.46
CA ALA A 60 15.50 -9.88 6.07
C ALA A 60 15.68 -8.93 7.26
N ARG A 61 16.26 -7.76 7.01
CA ARG A 61 16.40 -6.69 8.00
C ARG A 61 16.40 -5.30 7.34
N ALA A 62 16.06 -4.31 8.12
CA ALA A 62 16.18 -2.90 7.77
C ALA A 62 17.20 -2.23 8.71
N GLU A 63 18.02 -1.33 8.17
CA GLU A 63 18.97 -0.49 8.92
C GLU A 63 18.68 0.98 8.56
N GLY A 64 18.91 1.91 9.47
CA GLY A 64 18.47 3.30 9.37
C GLY A 64 17.25 3.52 10.27
N ARG A 65 16.40 4.51 9.95
CA ARG A 65 15.21 4.83 10.75
C ARG A 65 13.97 4.91 9.87
N LEU A 66 12.87 4.39 10.38
CA LEU A 66 11.56 4.55 9.76
C LEU A 66 10.56 5.01 10.81
N LEU A 67 10.13 6.25 10.67
CA LEU A 67 9.28 6.90 11.65
C LEU A 67 7.83 6.95 11.16
N MET A 68 6.90 6.74 12.07
CA MET A 68 5.47 6.96 11.90
C MET A 68 5.03 8.02 12.91
N ASP A 69 4.69 9.23 12.44
CA ASP A 69 4.47 10.42 13.30
C ASP A 69 5.61 10.66 14.30
N GLY A 70 6.87 10.52 13.85
CA GLY A 70 8.05 10.73 14.64
C GLY A 70 8.46 9.56 15.55
N GLU A 71 7.66 8.52 15.68
CA GLU A 71 7.96 7.31 16.43
C GLU A 71 8.64 6.26 15.54
N ASP A 72 9.83 5.79 15.94
CA ASP A 72 10.57 4.78 15.18
C ASP A 72 9.90 3.41 15.31
N ILE A 73 9.38 2.89 14.21
CA ILE A 73 8.70 1.58 14.19
C ILE A 73 9.65 0.39 14.33
N TYR A 74 10.96 0.61 14.27
CA TYR A 74 12.00 -0.39 14.51
C TYR A 74 12.69 -0.23 15.87
N ALA A 75 12.24 0.72 16.71
CA ALA A 75 12.81 0.90 18.04
C ALA A 75 12.75 -0.39 18.87
N PRO A 76 13.74 -0.63 19.76
CA PRO A 76 13.70 -1.78 20.65
C PRO A 76 12.38 -1.87 21.43
N GLY A 77 11.76 -3.05 21.41
CA GLY A 77 10.49 -3.31 22.11
C GLY A 77 9.22 -2.99 21.30
N VAL A 78 9.32 -2.41 20.10
CA VAL A 78 8.15 -2.22 19.22
C VAL A 78 7.74 -3.57 18.61
N ASP A 79 6.53 -4.02 18.94
CA ASP A 79 5.97 -5.24 18.40
C ASP A 79 5.54 -5.06 16.93
N PRO A 80 6.04 -5.88 15.98
CA PRO A 80 5.62 -5.85 14.59
C PRO A 80 4.11 -6.01 14.38
N VAL A 81 3.42 -6.74 15.26
CA VAL A 81 1.96 -6.92 15.19
C VAL A 81 1.24 -5.60 15.42
N THR A 82 1.70 -4.81 16.40
CA THR A 82 1.15 -3.47 16.66
C THR A 82 1.33 -2.55 15.46
N VAL A 83 2.50 -2.58 14.79
CA VAL A 83 2.73 -1.82 13.56
C VAL A 83 1.76 -2.25 12.45
N ARG A 84 1.58 -3.57 12.25
CA ARG A 84 0.69 -4.12 11.22
C ARG A 84 -0.79 -3.83 11.45
N THR A 85 -1.21 -3.58 12.67
CA THR A 85 -2.60 -3.11 12.94
C THR A 85 -2.81 -1.66 12.53
N GLN A 86 -1.75 -0.85 12.51
CA GLN A 86 -1.80 0.56 12.10
C GLN A 86 -1.57 0.76 10.60
N VAL A 87 -1.05 -0.24 9.89
CA VAL A 87 -0.68 -0.16 8.47
C VAL A 87 -1.37 -1.25 7.69
N GLY A 88 -2.44 -0.90 7.00
CA GLY A 88 -3.16 -1.82 6.11
C GLY A 88 -2.36 -2.15 4.86
N MET A 89 -2.58 -3.36 4.30
CA MET A 89 -1.91 -3.80 3.07
C MET A 89 -2.92 -4.37 2.07
N VAL A 90 -2.86 -3.86 0.85
CA VAL A 90 -3.59 -4.37 -0.32
C VAL A 90 -2.56 -4.93 -1.30
N PHE A 91 -2.71 -6.20 -1.68
CA PHE A 91 -1.77 -6.92 -2.52
C PHE A 91 -2.12 -6.81 -4.00
N GLN A 92 -1.15 -7.07 -4.84
CA GLN A 92 -1.27 -7.06 -6.30
C GLN A 92 -2.39 -7.98 -6.81
N ARG A 93 -2.49 -9.19 -6.25
CA ARG A 93 -3.59 -10.11 -6.54
C ARG A 93 -4.60 -10.05 -5.40
N PRO A 94 -5.89 -9.88 -5.72
CA PRO A 94 -6.92 -9.98 -4.72
C PRO A 94 -6.78 -11.27 -3.90
N ASN A 95 -6.80 -11.15 -2.59
CA ASN A 95 -6.60 -12.27 -1.67
C ASN A 95 -7.67 -12.34 -0.57
N PRO A 96 -8.98 -12.32 -0.91
CA PRO A 96 -9.99 -12.58 0.09
C PRO A 96 -9.78 -13.98 0.68
N PHE A 97 -10.11 -14.17 1.94
CA PHE A 97 -10.10 -15.52 2.53
C PHE A 97 -11.18 -16.37 1.85
N PRO A 98 -10.80 -17.42 1.09
CA PRO A 98 -11.72 -18.07 0.15
C PRO A 98 -12.87 -18.83 0.82
N THR A 99 -12.64 -19.31 2.04
CA THR A 99 -13.62 -20.04 2.85
C THR A 99 -14.52 -19.15 3.69
N MET A 100 -14.19 -17.84 3.77
CA MET A 100 -14.95 -16.88 4.55
C MET A 100 -16.01 -16.17 3.70
N SER A 101 -17.12 -15.81 4.33
CA SER A 101 -18.13 -14.93 3.75
C SER A 101 -17.55 -13.52 3.51
N ILE A 102 -18.29 -12.69 2.75
CA ILE A 102 -17.96 -11.27 2.57
C ILE A 102 -17.87 -10.58 3.94
N ARG A 103 -18.86 -10.80 4.81
CA ARG A 103 -18.91 -10.32 6.19
C ARG A 103 -17.68 -10.74 6.99
N ASP A 104 -17.35 -12.03 6.97
CA ASP A 104 -16.25 -12.58 7.76
C ASP A 104 -14.88 -12.10 7.27
N ASN A 105 -14.72 -11.90 5.96
CA ASN A 105 -13.52 -11.29 5.40
C ASN A 105 -13.26 -9.91 6.00
N ILE A 106 -14.29 -9.06 6.11
CA ILE A 106 -14.16 -7.70 6.68
C ILE A 106 -13.82 -7.77 8.16
N LEU A 107 -14.50 -8.64 8.91
CA LEU A 107 -14.32 -8.76 10.36
C LEU A 107 -13.08 -9.56 10.77
N ALA A 108 -12.34 -10.14 9.81
CA ALA A 108 -11.22 -11.04 10.09
C ALA A 108 -10.15 -10.39 10.97
N GLY A 109 -9.76 -9.15 10.70
CA GLY A 109 -8.76 -8.43 11.47
C GLY A 109 -9.19 -8.24 12.94
N HIS A 110 -10.43 -7.87 13.18
CA HIS A 110 -10.96 -7.73 14.54
C HIS A 110 -11.01 -9.06 15.29
N LYS A 111 -11.44 -10.15 14.61
CA LYS A 111 -11.47 -11.50 15.20
C LYS A 111 -10.07 -12.00 15.57
N LEU A 112 -9.09 -11.79 14.70
CA LEU A 112 -7.68 -12.17 14.94
C LEU A 112 -7.07 -11.40 16.12
N ASN A 113 -7.45 -10.14 16.31
CA ASN A 113 -7.04 -9.32 17.46
C ASN A 113 -7.84 -9.60 18.73
N GLY A 114 -8.69 -10.64 18.76
CA GLY A 114 -9.44 -11.06 19.93
C GLY A 114 -10.56 -10.10 20.34
N LYS A 115 -10.96 -9.14 19.48
CA LYS A 115 -12.02 -8.19 19.78
C LYS A 115 -13.37 -8.90 19.79
N ARG A 116 -14.03 -8.90 20.96
CA ARG A 116 -15.44 -9.31 21.07
C ARG A 116 -16.32 -8.14 20.64
N MET A 117 -17.28 -8.40 19.78
CA MET A 117 -18.19 -7.40 19.23
C MET A 117 -19.63 -7.89 19.37
N SER A 118 -20.55 -6.99 19.67
CA SER A 118 -21.97 -7.25 19.51
C SER A 118 -22.32 -7.39 18.02
N LYS A 119 -23.48 -8.00 17.74
CA LYS A 119 -23.96 -8.13 16.35
C LYS A 119 -24.12 -6.75 15.70
N SER A 120 -24.64 -5.77 16.41
CA SER A 120 -24.85 -4.41 15.91
C SER A 120 -23.54 -3.71 15.56
N GLU A 121 -22.50 -3.85 16.40
CA GLU A 121 -21.15 -3.30 16.10
C GLU A 121 -20.54 -3.95 14.86
N ALA A 122 -20.64 -5.29 14.76
CA ALA A 122 -20.16 -6.03 13.61
C ALA A 122 -20.86 -5.59 12.33
N ASP A 123 -22.18 -5.45 12.35
CA ASP A 123 -22.98 -4.97 11.21
C ASP A 123 -22.57 -3.55 10.81
N GLY A 124 -22.37 -2.65 11.78
CA GLY A 124 -21.91 -1.29 11.53
C GLY A 124 -20.52 -1.22 10.90
N ILE A 125 -19.56 -2.03 11.38
CA ILE A 125 -18.21 -2.12 10.79
C ILE A 125 -18.30 -2.63 9.35
N VAL A 126 -19.07 -3.67 9.09
CA VAL A 126 -19.23 -4.26 7.75
C VAL A 126 -19.82 -3.23 6.79
N GLU A 127 -20.91 -2.56 7.17
CA GLU A 127 -21.54 -1.54 6.33
C GLU A 127 -20.58 -0.37 6.07
N LYS A 128 -19.95 0.20 7.10
CA LYS A 128 -19.00 1.30 6.99
C LYS A 128 -17.86 0.94 6.04
N SER A 129 -17.26 -0.24 6.21
CA SER A 129 -16.12 -0.68 5.39
C SER A 129 -16.50 -0.95 3.93
N LEU A 130 -17.67 -1.54 3.68
CA LEU A 130 -18.17 -1.77 2.33
C LEU A 130 -18.57 -0.47 1.62
N ARG A 131 -19.11 0.52 2.35
CA ARG A 131 -19.36 1.86 1.81
C ARG A 131 -18.05 2.56 1.49
N GLY A 132 -17.10 2.55 2.43
CA GLY A 132 -15.77 3.14 2.26
C GLY A 132 -14.89 2.46 1.18
N SER A 133 -15.33 1.33 0.63
CA SER A 133 -14.69 0.66 -0.52
C SER A 133 -15.56 0.65 -1.79
N ASN A 134 -16.65 1.42 -1.80
CA ASN A 134 -17.62 1.53 -2.91
C ASN A 134 -18.20 0.16 -3.35
N LEU A 135 -18.33 -0.80 -2.40
CA LEU A 135 -18.80 -2.17 -2.68
C LEU A 135 -20.18 -2.47 -2.08
N TRP A 136 -20.68 -1.65 -1.14
CA TRP A 136 -21.90 -1.90 -0.37
C TRP A 136 -23.11 -2.23 -1.26
N ASN A 137 -23.40 -1.39 -2.25
CA ASN A 137 -24.59 -1.52 -3.09
C ASN A 137 -24.59 -2.80 -3.94
N GLU A 138 -23.42 -3.37 -4.19
CA GLU A 138 -23.26 -4.58 -4.99
C GLU A 138 -23.40 -5.88 -4.18
N VAL A 139 -23.17 -5.81 -2.85
CA VAL A 139 -23.04 -7.02 -2.03
C VAL A 139 -23.94 -7.06 -0.79
N LYS A 140 -24.63 -5.98 -0.43
CA LYS A 140 -25.44 -5.86 0.80
C LYS A 140 -26.46 -7.00 1.00
N ASP A 141 -27.00 -7.54 -0.10
CA ASP A 141 -28.00 -8.61 -0.07
C ASP A 141 -27.39 -10.03 -0.08
N ARG A 142 -26.04 -10.13 -0.06
CA ARG A 142 -25.31 -11.41 -0.11
C ARG A 142 -24.07 -11.47 0.79
N LEU A 143 -24.11 -10.77 1.93
CA LEU A 143 -22.97 -10.66 2.86
C LEU A 143 -22.48 -12.00 3.42
N ASP A 144 -23.36 -12.99 3.50
CA ASP A 144 -23.04 -14.33 4.00
C ASP A 144 -22.55 -15.30 2.89
N LYS A 145 -22.47 -14.81 1.64
CA LYS A 145 -21.88 -15.59 0.54
C LYS A 145 -20.35 -15.52 0.56
N PRO A 146 -19.65 -16.55 0.03
CA PRO A 146 -18.19 -16.56 -0.04
C PRO A 146 -17.64 -15.36 -0.83
N GLY A 147 -16.58 -14.72 -0.32
CA GLY A 147 -15.89 -13.63 -1.00
C GLY A 147 -15.23 -14.05 -2.32
N SER A 148 -14.88 -15.33 -2.46
CA SER A 148 -14.32 -15.90 -3.71
C SER A 148 -15.28 -15.90 -4.90
N GLY A 149 -16.60 -15.77 -4.68
CA GLY A 149 -17.60 -15.68 -5.73
C GLY A 149 -17.76 -14.28 -6.36
N LEU A 150 -16.97 -13.30 -5.93
CA LEU A 150 -16.96 -11.95 -6.47
C LEU A 150 -16.08 -11.85 -7.73
N SER A 151 -16.34 -10.87 -8.60
CA SER A 151 -15.45 -10.52 -9.71
C SER A 151 -14.07 -10.03 -9.20
N GLY A 152 -13.04 -10.00 -10.04
CA GLY A 152 -11.71 -9.56 -9.65
C GLY A 152 -11.70 -8.16 -9.03
N GLY A 153 -12.37 -7.18 -9.65
CA GLY A 153 -12.49 -5.83 -9.11
C GLY A 153 -13.29 -5.77 -7.80
N GLN A 154 -14.35 -6.58 -7.66
CA GLN A 154 -15.10 -6.70 -6.41
C GLN A 154 -14.25 -7.34 -5.30
N GLN A 155 -13.45 -8.38 -5.62
CA GLN A 155 -12.54 -8.99 -4.67
C GLN A 155 -11.46 -8.00 -4.19
N GLN A 156 -10.92 -7.18 -5.10
CA GLN A 156 -9.95 -6.16 -4.73
C GLN A 156 -10.57 -5.11 -3.79
N ARG A 157 -11.78 -4.62 -4.11
CA ARG A 157 -12.51 -3.71 -3.21
C ARG A 157 -12.88 -4.36 -1.88
N LEU A 158 -13.14 -5.67 -1.85
CA LEU A 158 -13.32 -6.42 -0.59
C LEU A 158 -12.02 -6.47 0.22
N CYS A 159 -10.86 -6.64 -0.41
CA CYS A 159 -9.56 -6.58 0.26
C CYS A 159 -9.27 -5.17 0.82
N ILE A 160 -9.68 -4.12 0.10
CA ILE A 160 -9.61 -2.73 0.60
C ILE A 160 -10.57 -2.57 1.80
N ALA A 161 -11.83 -3.02 1.69
CA ALA A 161 -12.79 -3.00 2.79
C ALA A 161 -12.25 -3.68 4.05
N ARG A 162 -11.64 -4.86 3.89
CA ARG A 162 -10.98 -5.59 4.99
C ARG A 162 -9.84 -4.80 5.60
N SER A 163 -9.05 -4.11 4.77
CA SER A 163 -7.92 -3.29 5.22
C SER A 163 -8.38 -2.09 6.04
N ILE A 164 -9.43 -1.38 5.61
CA ILE A 164 -9.94 -0.19 6.31
C ILE A 164 -10.83 -0.52 7.52
N ALA A 165 -11.34 -1.75 7.62
CA ALA A 165 -12.21 -2.17 8.71
C ALA A 165 -11.55 -2.05 10.09
N VAL A 166 -10.24 -2.21 10.18
CA VAL A 166 -9.45 -2.06 11.42
C VAL A 166 -9.03 -0.62 11.70
N GLU A 167 -9.49 0.33 10.88
CA GLU A 167 -9.19 1.77 10.97
C GLU A 167 -7.69 2.06 11.05
N PRO A 168 -6.90 1.64 10.02
CA PRO A 168 -5.47 1.86 9.99
C PRO A 168 -5.14 3.36 9.90
N ASN A 169 -3.87 3.72 10.10
CA ASN A 169 -3.38 5.08 9.88
C ASN A 169 -2.83 5.27 8.46
N VAL A 170 -2.29 4.19 7.88
CA VAL A 170 -1.65 4.15 6.58
C VAL A 170 -2.20 2.96 5.79
N ILE A 171 -2.38 3.12 4.49
CA ILE A 171 -2.77 2.05 3.57
C ILE A 171 -1.68 1.90 2.52
N LEU A 172 -1.10 0.71 2.45
CA LEU A 172 -0.12 0.33 1.42
C LEU A 172 -0.83 -0.45 0.32
N MET A 173 -0.55 -0.12 -0.93
CA MET A 173 -1.12 -0.79 -2.10
C MET A 173 0.00 -1.22 -3.05
N ASP A 174 0.21 -2.52 -3.18
CA ASP A 174 1.23 -3.10 -4.07
C ASP A 174 0.57 -3.47 -5.41
N GLU A 175 0.71 -2.61 -6.42
CA GLU A 175 0.13 -2.78 -7.76
C GLU A 175 -1.38 -3.15 -7.79
N PRO A 176 -2.25 -2.39 -7.11
CA PRO A 176 -3.63 -2.83 -6.80
C PRO A 176 -4.52 -3.02 -8.03
N CYS A 177 -4.12 -2.53 -9.21
CA CYS A 177 -4.92 -2.59 -10.44
C CYS A 177 -4.32 -3.47 -11.54
N SER A 178 -3.14 -4.08 -11.32
CA SER A 178 -2.40 -4.77 -12.39
C SER A 178 -3.12 -5.99 -12.98
N ALA A 179 -4.04 -6.59 -12.23
CA ALA A 179 -4.82 -7.77 -12.66
C ALA A 179 -6.29 -7.45 -12.98
N LEU A 180 -6.64 -6.15 -13.11
CA LEU A 180 -8.02 -5.70 -13.30
C LEU A 180 -8.28 -5.19 -14.71
N ASP A 181 -9.54 -5.28 -15.12
CA ASP A 181 -10.04 -4.63 -16.33
C ASP A 181 -10.05 -3.09 -16.19
N PRO A 182 -10.15 -2.34 -17.31
CA PRO A 182 -10.10 -0.87 -17.27
C PRO A 182 -11.18 -0.23 -16.41
N ILE A 183 -12.41 -0.78 -16.40
CA ILE A 183 -13.53 -0.22 -15.61
C ILE A 183 -13.26 -0.40 -14.12
N SER A 184 -12.84 -1.61 -13.72
CA SER A 184 -12.45 -1.92 -12.35
C SER A 184 -11.25 -1.08 -11.90
N THR A 185 -10.28 -0.81 -12.80
CA THR A 185 -9.14 0.05 -12.54
C THR A 185 -9.58 1.48 -12.20
N LEU A 186 -10.44 2.08 -13.01
CA LEU A 186 -10.96 3.43 -12.74
C LEU A 186 -11.69 3.50 -11.40
N ALA A 187 -12.52 2.50 -11.09
CA ALA A 187 -13.23 2.44 -9.80
C ALA A 187 -12.27 2.36 -8.59
N ILE A 188 -11.12 1.70 -8.73
CA ILE A 188 -10.07 1.68 -7.67
C ILE A 188 -9.34 3.03 -7.60
N GLU A 189 -9.08 3.68 -8.73
CA GLU A 189 -8.44 4.99 -8.76
C GLU A 189 -9.32 6.07 -8.09
N ASP A 190 -10.61 6.08 -8.39
CA ASP A 190 -11.58 6.95 -7.71
C ASP A 190 -11.61 6.68 -6.21
N LEU A 191 -11.62 5.40 -5.82
CA LEU A 191 -11.58 4.99 -4.42
C LEU A 191 -10.29 5.45 -3.72
N ILE A 192 -9.12 5.38 -4.36
CA ILE A 192 -7.86 5.89 -3.81
C ILE A 192 -7.96 7.39 -3.52
N ASN A 193 -8.56 8.17 -4.44
CA ASN A 193 -8.78 9.59 -4.26
C ASN A 193 -9.74 9.93 -3.11
N GLU A 194 -10.71 9.05 -2.82
CA GLU A 194 -11.59 9.19 -1.64
C GLU A 194 -10.85 8.84 -0.34
N LEU A 195 -10.09 7.74 -0.35
CA LEU A 195 -9.37 7.24 0.83
C LEU A 195 -8.33 8.22 1.38
N LYS A 196 -7.69 9.05 0.54
CA LYS A 196 -6.70 10.02 1.02
C LYS A 196 -7.27 11.07 1.98
N ASN A 197 -8.58 11.29 1.98
CA ASN A 197 -9.21 12.23 2.90
C ASN A 197 -9.13 11.75 4.38
N GLU A 198 -9.00 10.44 4.58
CA GLU A 198 -8.96 9.82 5.92
C GLU A 198 -7.61 9.15 6.22
N TYR A 199 -6.92 8.64 5.21
CA TYR A 199 -5.73 7.81 5.34
C TYR A 199 -4.51 8.41 4.63
N THR A 200 -3.32 8.01 5.04
CA THR A 200 -2.11 8.16 4.23
C THR A 200 -2.03 6.94 3.30
N VAL A 201 -1.98 7.17 1.99
CA VAL A 201 -1.98 6.09 1.00
C VAL A 201 -0.63 6.05 0.28
N ILE A 202 -0.02 4.87 0.21
CA ILE A 202 1.21 4.65 -0.54
C ILE A 202 0.96 3.53 -1.55
N ILE A 203 1.13 3.84 -2.83
CA ILE A 203 0.87 2.92 -3.92
C ILE A 203 2.17 2.60 -4.68
N VAL A 204 2.46 1.33 -4.91
CA VAL A 204 3.42 0.90 -5.92
C VAL A 204 2.67 0.67 -7.22
N THR A 205 3.14 1.22 -8.31
CA THR A 205 2.58 0.96 -9.64
C THR A 205 3.65 1.05 -10.73
N HIS A 206 3.53 0.22 -11.75
CA HIS A 206 4.29 0.34 -12.98
C HIS A 206 3.51 1.11 -14.07
N ASN A 207 2.25 1.46 -13.79
CA ASN A 207 1.41 2.26 -14.68
C ASN A 207 1.57 3.75 -14.37
N MET A 208 2.34 4.44 -15.22
CA MET A 208 2.62 5.88 -15.06
C MET A 208 1.35 6.73 -15.13
N GLN A 209 0.37 6.35 -15.97
CA GLN A 209 -0.89 7.07 -16.07
C GLN A 209 -1.71 6.97 -14.79
N GLN A 210 -1.69 5.81 -14.14
CA GLN A 210 -2.30 5.62 -12.82
C GLN A 210 -1.64 6.53 -11.78
N ALA A 211 -0.30 6.50 -11.68
CA ALA A 211 0.42 7.37 -10.75
C ALA A 211 0.08 8.85 -10.98
N ALA A 212 0.06 9.29 -12.24
CA ALA A 212 -0.28 10.67 -12.60
C ALA A 212 -1.72 11.08 -12.24
N ARG A 213 -2.69 10.11 -12.21
CA ARG A 213 -4.09 10.40 -11.88
C ARG A 213 -4.38 10.43 -10.39
N VAL A 214 -3.70 9.59 -9.60
CA VAL A 214 -4.09 9.39 -8.20
C VAL A 214 -3.11 9.99 -7.19
N ALA A 215 -1.83 10.15 -7.54
CA ALA A 215 -0.82 10.55 -6.57
C ALA A 215 -0.66 12.08 -6.46
N ASP A 216 -0.53 12.56 -5.23
CA ASP A 216 -0.12 13.93 -4.94
C ASP A 216 1.38 14.08 -5.16
N LYS A 217 2.18 13.11 -4.66
CA LYS A 217 3.62 13.03 -4.85
C LYS A 217 4.04 11.70 -5.47
N THR A 218 5.14 11.73 -6.21
CA THR A 218 5.68 10.53 -6.86
C THR A 218 7.16 10.36 -6.53
N ALA A 219 7.53 9.13 -6.13
CA ALA A 219 8.90 8.72 -5.84
C ALA A 219 9.37 7.78 -6.95
N PHE A 220 10.42 8.17 -7.66
CA PHE A 220 11.04 7.35 -8.68
C PHE A 220 12.21 6.55 -8.08
N PHE A 221 12.08 5.24 -8.15
CA PHE A 221 13.13 4.29 -7.78
C PHE A 221 13.81 3.74 -9.02
N ASN A 222 15.13 3.59 -8.96
CA ASN A 222 15.90 2.96 -10.04
C ASN A 222 17.00 2.06 -9.48
N ILE A 223 17.59 1.27 -10.36
CA ILE A 223 18.68 0.34 -10.10
C ILE A 223 19.79 0.56 -11.13
N ALA A 224 21.04 0.66 -10.67
CA ALA A 224 22.17 0.92 -11.55
C ALA A 224 22.57 -0.28 -12.44
N GLY A 225 21.98 -1.46 -12.19
CA GLY A 225 22.24 -2.69 -12.95
C GLY A 225 21.86 -3.93 -12.15
N THR A 226 21.84 -5.07 -12.80
CA THR A 226 21.51 -6.35 -12.17
C THR A 226 22.40 -6.63 -10.95
N GLY A 227 21.81 -6.99 -9.83
CA GLY A 227 22.51 -7.28 -8.57
C GLY A 227 22.98 -6.05 -7.79
N LYS A 228 22.64 -4.84 -8.22
CA LYS A 228 22.87 -3.62 -7.46
C LYS A 228 21.64 -3.28 -6.62
N PRO A 229 21.80 -2.54 -5.51
CA PRO A 229 20.64 -2.09 -4.72
C PRO A 229 19.80 -1.08 -5.50
N GLY A 230 18.50 -1.11 -5.22
CA GLY A 230 17.60 -0.05 -5.66
C GLY A 230 17.80 1.23 -4.83
N LYS A 231 17.61 2.37 -5.47
CA LYS A 231 17.74 3.69 -4.82
C LYS A 231 16.54 4.55 -5.15
N LEU A 232 16.17 5.40 -4.22
CA LEU A 232 15.29 6.54 -4.49
C LEU A 232 16.10 7.59 -5.26
N ILE A 233 15.68 7.88 -6.48
CA ILE A 233 16.38 8.81 -7.39
C ILE A 233 15.80 10.20 -7.28
N GLU A 234 14.47 10.30 -7.23
CA GLU A 234 13.76 11.58 -7.16
C GLU A 234 12.42 11.42 -6.45
N TYR A 235 12.03 12.42 -5.67
CA TYR A 235 10.74 12.47 -4.98
C TYR A 235 10.22 13.91 -4.97
N ASP A 236 9.13 14.16 -5.64
CA ASP A 236 8.53 15.49 -5.74
C ASP A 236 7.02 15.41 -6.01
N GLU A 237 6.38 16.57 -6.17
CA GLU A 237 5.01 16.67 -6.67
C GLU A 237 4.86 15.86 -7.97
N THR A 238 3.77 15.13 -8.10
CA THR A 238 3.53 14.27 -9.26
C THR A 238 3.62 15.03 -10.58
N SER A 239 3.11 16.25 -10.62
CA SER A 239 3.21 17.11 -11.79
C SER A 239 4.65 17.47 -12.19
N VAL A 240 5.56 17.61 -11.22
CA VAL A 240 6.98 17.86 -11.46
C VAL A 240 7.63 16.62 -12.05
N ILE A 241 7.44 15.48 -11.41
CA ILE A 241 8.03 14.19 -11.85
C ILE A 241 7.65 13.86 -13.31
N PHE A 242 6.40 14.12 -13.71
CA PHE A 242 5.93 13.76 -15.06
C PHE A 242 6.16 14.84 -16.13
N ASN A 243 6.26 16.12 -15.77
CA ASN A 243 6.36 17.20 -16.76
C ASN A 243 7.74 17.88 -16.80
N ASN A 244 8.44 17.95 -15.66
CA ASN A 244 9.73 18.65 -15.57
C ASN A 244 10.60 18.07 -14.46
N PRO A 245 10.96 16.78 -14.52
CA PRO A 245 11.81 16.14 -13.52
C PRO A 245 13.20 16.77 -13.46
N GLY A 246 13.74 16.86 -12.25
CA GLY A 246 15.07 17.40 -12.01
C GLY A 246 16.21 16.42 -12.33
N ASN A 247 15.89 15.11 -12.39
CA ASN A 247 16.88 14.06 -12.64
C ASN A 247 16.72 13.45 -14.03
N LYS A 248 17.85 13.34 -14.76
CA LYS A 248 17.86 12.76 -16.11
C LYS A 248 17.31 11.33 -16.16
N GLN A 249 17.59 10.51 -15.14
CA GLN A 249 17.08 9.13 -15.11
C GLN A 249 15.55 9.11 -14.99
N THR A 250 14.98 10.05 -14.24
CA THR A 250 13.51 10.23 -14.12
C THR A 250 12.95 10.64 -15.48
N GLU A 251 13.53 11.64 -16.13
CA GLU A 251 13.11 12.11 -17.46
C GLU A 251 13.12 10.96 -18.49
N ASP A 252 14.21 10.19 -18.55
CA ASP A 252 14.31 9.05 -19.45
C ASP A 252 13.25 7.98 -19.15
N TYR A 253 12.98 7.71 -17.85
CA TYR A 253 11.97 6.75 -17.44
C TYR A 253 10.56 7.19 -17.84
N VAL A 254 10.13 8.40 -17.46
CA VAL A 254 8.77 8.87 -17.72
C VAL A 254 8.49 9.14 -19.20
N SER A 255 9.53 9.45 -20.00
CA SER A 255 9.43 9.61 -21.45
C SER A 255 9.51 8.30 -22.24
N GLY A 256 9.70 7.15 -21.58
CA GLY A 256 9.83 5.85 -22.24
C GLY A 256 11.16 5.64 -22.96
N ARG A 257 12.20 6.42 -22.67
CA ARG A 257 13.54 6.36 -23.32
C ARG A 257 14.53 5.46 -22.57
N PHE A 258 14.06 4.65 -21.64
CA PHE A 258 14.91 3.71 -20.91
C PHE A 258 14.98 2.38 -21.69
N GLY A 259 16.19 1.95 -22.02
CA GLY A 259 16.52 0.71 -22.71
C GLY A 259 17.95 0.33 -22.43
#